data_233ed7a321d7a1314543bb5164f8447c
#
_entry.id   233ed7a321d7a1314543bb5164f8447c
#
_cell.length_a   1.000
_cell.length_b   1.000
_cell.length_c   1.000
_cell.angle_alpha   90.00
_cell.angle_beta   90.00
_cell.angle_gamma   90.00
#
_symmetry.space_group_name_H-M   'P 1'
#
loop_
_entity.id
_entity.type
_entity.pdbx_description
1 polymer ?
#
loop_
_entity_poly.entity_id
_entity_poly.type
_entity_poly.pdbx_seq_one_letter_code
_entity_poly.pdbx_strand_id
1 'polypeptide(L)'
;MKMLNKLSFHKKIFLACLLTALVPLLCSSVVMIRLFTAALDRQNLDEGRTQITKAEARLEAVFEKCEEACKTIATDKKTARIMIEKSEADHQREMYLSLYQATQETSGYARFSIYDSGGRLCYTTDTEGKEKDLPVFWGLLRKASRTDDIVYYRTDPDLSITDGDILLQGARPLYTEGGAKTGYIVFDFTRENLDDLLGAEVSSGDVLLLLDTHKRTVYCSGQDKSQVQTGDMIEKILENRKMSDAGHDREQYLVSHGGKTGFYFLLCRQAPMSQPAVQTMWTVSLCLSALGLFLCLAVSGVLTGSIARPVQTLDEAMEK
;
A
#
# COMPACT_ATOMS: atom_id res chain seq x y z
N MET A 1 31.78 -21.52 40.19
CA MET A 1 31.56 -22.47 41.31
C MET A 1 32.30 -22.12 42.62
N LYS A 2 33.49 -21.54 42.62
CA LYS A 2 34.28 -21.23 43.88
C LYS A 2 33.67 -20.10 44.74
N MET A 3 32.84 -19.20 44.21
CA MET A 3 32.20 -18.12 45.00
C MET A 3 31.03 -18.58 45.86
N LEU A 4 30.27 -19.59 45.39
CA LEU A 4 29.11 -20.13 46.12
C LEU A 4 29.48 -20.85 47.43
N ASN A 5 30.72 -21.38 47.52
CA ASN A 5 31.13 -22.11 48.72
C ASN A 5 31.45 -21.22 49.92
N LYS A 6 31.68 -19.93 49.72
CA LYS A 6 31.95 -18.93 50.82
C LYS A 6 30.71 -18.26 51.39
N LEU A 7 29.51 -18.54 50.84
CA LEU A 7 28.28 -17.98 51.32
C LEU A 7 27.73 -18.80 52.49
N SER A 8 27.17 -18.12 53.53
CA SER A 8 26.47 -18.80 54.63
C SER A 8 25.28 -19.57 54.09
N PHE A 9 24.86 -20.61 54.77
CA PHE A 9 23.76 -21.50 54.39
C PHE A 9 22.46 -20.73 54.02
N HIS A 10 22.11 -19.71 54.76
CA HIS A 10 20.97 -18.82 54.48
C HIS A 10 21.10 -18.08 53.16
N LYS A 11 22.28 -17.59 52.81
CA LYS A 11 22.50 -16.89 51.53
C LYS A 11 22.44 -17.84 50.36
N LYS A 12 22.78 -19.14 50.52
CA LYS A 12 22.63 -20.17 49.52
C LYS A 12 21.17 -20.48 49.22
N ILE A 13 20.36 -20.68 50.28
CA ILE A 13 18.92 -20.94 50.11
C ILE A 13 18.25 -19.71 49.48
N PHE A 14 18.53 -18.52 49.96
CA PHE A 14 18.00 -17.28 49.41
C PHE A 14 18.31 -17.15 47.90
N LEU A 15 19.57 -17.39 47.51
CA LEU A 15 19.99 -17.30 46.11
C LEU A 15 19.33 -18.39 45.25
N ALA A 16 19.18 -19.60 45.76
CA ALA A 16 18.45 -20.67 45.08
C ALA A 16 16.99 -20.33 44.85
N CYS A 17 16.28 -19.84 45.85
CA CYS A 17 14.88 -19.41 45.73
C CYS A 17 14.74 -18.22 44.74
N LEU A 18 15.68 -17.28 44.79
CA LEU A 18 15.70 -16.15 43.88
C LEU A 18 15.87 -16.58 42.41
N LEU A 19 16.84 -17.45 42.16
CA LEU A 19 17.12 -17.95 40.81
C LEU A 19 15.99 -18.80 40.26
N THR A 20 15.40 -19.68 41.08
CA THR A 20 14.27 -20.52 40.65
C THR A 20 13.01 -19.73 40.31
N ALA A 21 12.79 -18.55 40.89
CA ALA A 21 11.69 -17.68 40.57
C ALA A 21 12.01 -16.69 39.44
N LEU A 22 13.21 -16.11 39.43
CA LEU A 22 13.58 -15.05 38.49
C LEU A 22 13.83 -15.60 37.07
N VAL A 23 14.50 -16.73 36.95
CA VAL A 23 14.87 -17.29 35.66
C VAL A 23 13.64 -17.65 34.81
N PRO A 24 12.62 -18.40 35.30
CA PRO A 24 11.43 -18.68 34.54
C PRO A 24 10.64 -17.43 34.15
N LEU A 25 10.62 -16.42 35.03
CA LEU A 25 9.89 -15.16 34.81
C LEU A 25 10.57 -14.34 33.70
N LEU A 26 11.88 -14.24 33.68
CA LEU A 26 12.62 -13.59 32.61
C LEU A 26 12.49 -14.36 31.29
N CYS A 27 12.61 -15.67 31.31
CA CYS A 27 12.45 -16.51 30.13
C CYS A 27 11.05 -16.35 29.53
N SER A 28 10.00 -16.42 30.36
CA SER A 28 8.62 -16.25 29.89
C SER A 28 8.38 -14.86 29.32
N SER A 29 8.94 -13.81 29.90
CA SER A 29 8.85 -12.43 29.39
C SER A 29 9.48 -12.30 28.01
N VAL A 30 10.67 -12.85 27.82
CA VAL A 30 11.36 -12.81 26.52
C VAL A 30 10.57 -13.59 25.46
N VAL A 31 10.08 -14.78 25.78
CA VAL A 31 9.27 -15.59 24.88
C VAL A 31 7.97 -14.86 24.50
N MET A 32 7.28 -14.28 25.49
CA MET A 32 6.04 -13.54 25.26
C MET A 32 6.25 -12.33 24.33
N ILE A 33 7.31 -11.55 24.55
CA ILE A 33 7.66 -10.41 23.70
C ILE A 33 7.93 -10.86 22.27
N ARG A 34 8.72 -11.94 22.08
CA ARG A 34 9.00 -12.46 20.74
C ARG A 34 7.75 -12.96 20.03
N LEU A 35 6.89 -13.70 20.72
CA LEU A 35 5.63 -14.21 20.15
C LEU A 35 4.69 -13.05 19.76
N PHE A 36 4.60 -12.03 20.62
CA PHE A 36 3.76 -10.87 20.35
C PHE A 36 4.29 -10.05 19.17
N THR A 37 5.59 -9.78 19.12
CA THR A 37 6.19 -9.08 17.99
C THR A 37 5.95 -9.82 16.68
N ALA A 38 6.17 -11.15 16.68
CA ALA A 38 5.91 -11.96 15.49
C ALA A 38 4.42 -11.99 15.09
N ALA A 39 3.49 -11.94 16.06
CA ALA A 39 2.06 -11.87 15.78
C ALA A 39 1.68 -10.50 15.17
N LEU A 40 2.22 -9.39 15.70
CA LEU A 40 2.01 -8.05 15.14
C LEU A 40 2.56 -7.93 13.72
N ASP A 41 3.76 -8.46 13.47
CA ASP A 41 4.36 -8.43 12.13
C ASP A 41 3.49 -9.18 11.11
N ARG A 42 2.95 -10.35 11.50
CA ARG A 42 2.01 -11.09 10.63
C ARG A 42 0.73 -10.30 10.38
N GLN A 43 0.13 -9.76 11.42
CA GLN A 43 -1.08 -8.95 11.28
C GLN A 43 -0.84 -7.76 10.35
N ASN A 44 0.26 -7.04 10.52
CA ASN A 44 0.63 -5.92 9.69
C ASN A 44 0.81 -6.32 8.22
N LEU A 45 1.45 -7.47 7.95
CA LEU A 45 1.61 -8.00 6.58
C LEU A 45 0.26 -8.35 5.96
N ASP A 46 -0.64 -8.99 6.71
CA ASP A 46 -1.98 -9.37 6.22
C ASP A 46 -2.86 -8.13 5.95
N GLU A 47 -2.77 -7.12 6.81
CA GLU A 47 -3.44 -5.83 6.57
C GLU A 47 -2.91 -5.14 5.31
N GLY A 48 -1.58 -5.09 5.13
CA GLY A 48 -0.98 -4.51 3.94
C GLY A 48 -1.36 -5.26 2.66
N ARG A 49 -1.38 -6.58 2.69
CA ARG A 49 -1.86 -7.40 1.56
C ARG A 49 -3.32 -7.11 1.24
N THR A 50 -4.16 -6.98 2.25
CA THR A 50 -5.56 -6.64 2.08
C THR A 50 -5.74 -5.26 1.45
N GLN A 51 -4.96 -4.27 1.87
CA GLN A 51 -4.99 -2.91 1.30
C GLN A 51 -4.60 -2.91 -0.18
N ILE A 52 -3.48 -3.56 -0.54
CA ILE A 52 -3.06 -3.67 -1.95
C ILE A 52 -4.11 -4.36 -2.80
N THR A 53 -4.65 -5.50 -2.34
CA THR A 53 -5.66 -6.25 -3.09
C THR A 53 -6.94 -5.44 -3.28
N LYS A 54 -7.35 -4.66 -2.29
CA LYS A 54 -8.50 -3.75 -2.43
C LYS A 54 -8.22 -2.62 -3.41
N ALA A 55 -7.05 -1.99 -3.32
CA ALA A 55 -6.65 -0.92 -4.24
C ALA A 55 -6.60 -1.44 -5.69
N GLU A 56 -6.01 -2.61 -5.92
CA GLU A 56 -5.96 -3.30 -7.20
C GLU A 56 -7.37 -3.58 -7.73
N ALA A 57 -8.22 -4.23 -6.95
CA ALA A 57 -9.58 -4.57 -7.35
C ALA A 57 -10.42 -3.33 -7.67
N ARG A 58 -10.24 -2.25 -6.92
CA ARG A 58 -10.93 -0.97 -7.17
C ARG A 58 -10.50 -0.34 -8.48
N LEU A 59 -9.20 -0.26 -8.73
CA LEU A 59 -8.67 0.29 -9.97
C LEU A 59 -9.10 -0.54 -11.19
N GLU A 60 -9.00 -1.87 -11.11
CA GLU A 60 -9.44 -2.78 -12.17
C GLU A 60 -10.93 -2.65 -12.45
N ALA A 61 -11.77 -2.52 -11.43
CA ALA A 61 -13.20 -2.32 -11.61
C ALA A 61 -13.53 -0.99 -12.32
N VAL A 62 -12.80 0.08 -12.00
CA VAL A 62 -12.97 1.37 -12.69
C VAL A 62 -12.46 1.29 -14.13
N PHE A 63 -11.35 0.63 -14.37
CA PHE A 63 -10.85 0.40 -15.73
C PHE A 63 -11.84 -0.39 -16.57
N GLU A 64 -12.42 -1.45 -16.02
CA GLU A 64 -13.44 -2.25 -16.72
C GLU A 64 -14.65 -1.40 -17.13
N LYS A 65 -15.11 -0.52 -16.25
CA LYS A 65 -16.19 0.44 -16.56
C LYS A 65 -15.76 1.47 -17.63
N CYS A 66 -14.53 1.97 -17.57
CA CYS A 66 -14.01 2.87 -18.60
C CYS A 66 -13.88 2.17 -19.96
N GLU A 67 -13.46 0.90 -19.96
CA GLU A 67 -13.41 0.08 -21.18
C GLU A 67 -14.79 -0.16 -21.77
N GLU A 68 -15.78 -0.44 -20.92
CA GLU A 68 -17.18 -0.61 -21.34
C GLU A 68 -17.76 0.67 -21.93
N ALA A 69 -17.53 1.82 -21.27
CA ALA A 69 -17.92 3.12 -21.79
C ALA A 69 -17.29 3.42 -23.15
N CYS A 70 -15.98 3.19 -23.29
CA CYS A 70 -15.27 3.34 -24.56
C CYS A 70 -15.83 2.42 -25.64
N LYS A 71 -16.15 1.17 -25.29
CA LYS A 71 -16.71 0.20 -26.22
C LYS A 71 -18.11 0.61 -26.66
N THR A 72 -18.94 1.07 -25.74
CA THR A 72 -20.30 1.55 -26.02
C THR A 72 -20.26 2.71 -27.01
N ILE A 73 -19.41 3.72 -26.77
CA ILE A 73 -19.24 4.86 -27.67
C ILE A 73 -18.66 4.44 -29.03
N ALA A 74 -17.67 3.53 -29.03
CA ALA A 74 -17.05 3.07 -30.26
C ALA A 74 -17.99 2.23 -31.16
N THR A 75 -18.98 1.57 -30.58
CA THR A 75 -19.97 0.76 -31.31
C THR A 75 -21.24 1.54 -31.67
N ASP A 76 -21.41 2.74 -31.12
CA ASP A 76 -22.56 3.58 -31.47
C ASP A 76 -22.45 4.15 -32.88
N LYS A 77 -23.36 3.73 -33.75
CA LYS A 77 -23.43 4.18 -35.15
C LYS A 77 -23.62 5.70 -35.29
N LYS A 78 -24.28 6.33 -34.32
CA LYS A 78 -24.45 7.79 -34.28
C LYS A 78 -23.14 8.50 -34.08
N THR A 79 -22.33 8.02 -33.13
CA THR A 79 -20.99 8.57 -32.86
C THR A 79 -20.12 8.57 -34.13
N ALA A 80 -20.05 7.43 -34.84
CA ALA A 80 -19.29 7.33 -36.06
C ALA A 80 -19.78 8.30 -37.16
N ARG A 81 -21.09 8.45 -37.30
CA ARG A 81 -21.72 9.36 -38.27
C ARG A 81 -21.43 10.83 -37.95
N ILE A 82 -21.64 11.24 -36.68
CA ILE A 82 -21.38 12.63 -36.23
C ILE A 82 -19.91 13.01 -36.44
N MET A 83 -18.99 12.10 -36.18
CA MET A 83 -17.54 12.34 -36.39
C MET A 83 -17.18 12.60 -37.85
N ILE A 84 -17.98 12.08 -38.82
CA ILE A 84 -17.78 12.31 -40.25
C ILE A 84 -18.42 13.63 -40.69
N GLU A 85 -19.66 13.87 -40.29
CA GLU A 85 -20.51 14.95 -40.81
C GLU A 85 -20.19 16.34 -40.24
N LYS A 86 -19.52 16.43 -39.09
CA LYS A 86 -18.88 17.61 -38.43
C LYS A 86 -19.68 18.92 -38.29
N SER A 87 -20.95 19.06 -38.75
CA SER A 87 -21.42 20.39 -39.11
C SER A 87 -22.72 20.93 -38.45
N GLU A 88 -23.49 20.17 -37.69
CA GLU A 88 -24.79 20.72 -37.18
C GLU A 88 -24.82 20.81 -35.65
N ALA A 89 -25.42 21.90 -35.13
CA ALA A 89 -25.58 22.14 -33.68
C ALA A 89 -26.37 21.01 -32.99
N ASP A 90 -27.31 20.38 -33.71
CA ASP A 90 -28.09 19.23 -33.19
C ASP A 90 -27.19 17.99 -33.01
N HIS A 91 -26.21 17.77 -33.91
CA HIS A 91 -25.24 16.69 -33.80
C HIS A 91 -24.33 16.84 -32.57
N GLN A 92 -23.94 18.09 -32.26
CA GLN A 92 -23.15 18.35 -31.04
C GLN A 92 -23.90 17.95 -29.78
N ARG A 93 -25.20 18.33 -29.69
CA ARG A 93 -26.02 17.99 -28.54
C ARG A 93 -26.22 16.47 -28.39
N GLU A 94 -26.47 15.77 -29.51
CA GLU A 94 -26.62 14.31 -29.50
C GLU A 94 -25.32 13.63 -29.04
N MET A 95 -24.17 14.11 -29.49
CA MET A 95 -22.87 13.57 -29.12
C MET A 95 -22.58 13.74 -27.63
N TYR A 96 -22.82 14.93 -27.09
CA TYR A 96 -22.67 15.15 -25.66
C TYR A 96 -23.61 14.27 -24.84
N LEU A 97 -24.86 14.10 -25.26
CA LEU A 97 -25.80 13.21 -24.58
C LEU A 97 -25.31 11.75 -24.60
N SER A 98 -24.86 11.27 -25.76
CA SER A 98 -24.30 9.91 -25.89
C SER A 98 -23.08 9.73 -24.99
N LEU A 99 -22.16 10.70 -25.02
CA LEU A 99 -20.94 10.69 -24.21
C LEU A 99 -21.28 10.68 -22.71
N TYR A 100 -22.13 11.58 -22.23
CA TYR A 100 -22.53 11.63 -20.82
C TYR A 100 -23.29 10.38 -20.38
N GLN A 101 -24.17 9.83 -21.21
CA GLN A 101 -24.89 8.59 -20.89
C GLN A 101 -23.96 7.40 -20.75
N ALA A 102 -23.00 7.25 -21.68
CA ALA A 102 -22.07 6.15 -21.65
C ALA A 102 -21.06 6.24 -20.49
N THR A 103 -20.75 7.47 -20.04
CA THR A 103 -19.73 7.70 -19.00
C THR A 103 -20.31 7.99 -17.62
N GLN A 104 -21.62 7.91 -17.44
CA GLN A 104 -22.31 8.27 -16.19
C GLN A 104 -21.75 7.53 -14.97
N GLU A 105 -21.46 6.24 -15.11
CA GLU A 105 -20.95 5.42 -13.99
C GLU A 105 -19.48 5.70 -13.64
N THR A 106 -18.75 6.36 -14.53
CA THR A 106 -17.32 6.65 -14.39
C THR A 106 -17.02 8.13 -14.19
N SER A 107 -18.05 8.99 -14.24
CA SER A 107 -17.90 10.46 -14.22
C SER A 107 -17.19 11.02 -12.98
N GLY A 108 -17.18 10.27 -11.85
CA GLY A 108 -16.45 10.64 -10.63
C GLY A 108 -14.99 10.19 -10.62
N TYR A 109 -14.57 9.36 -11.59
CA TYR A 109 -13.23 8.74 -11.57
C TYR A 109 -12.39 9.05 -12.80
N ALA A 110 -13.02 9.35 -13.94
CA ALA A 110 -12.33 9.59 -15.20
C ALA A 110 -13.03 10.65 -16.04
N ARG A 111 -12.25 11.42 -16.80
CA ARG A 111 -12.74 12.35 -17.81
C ARG A 111 -12.66 11.66 -19.17
N PHE A 112 -13.63 11.92 -20.04
CA PHE A 112 -13.67 11.31 -21.37
C PHE A 112 -13.64 12.37 -22.45
N SER A 113 -12.88 12.12 -23.49
CA SER A 113 -12.69 13.02 -24.61
C SER A 113 -12.63 12.27 -25.93
N ILE A 114 -13.21 12.88 -26.96
CA ILE A 114 -13.23 12.34 -28.31
C ILE A 114 -12.38 13.24 -29.19
N TYR A 115 -11.43 12.64 -29.87
CA TYR A 115 -10.51 13.29 -30.79
C TYR A 115 -10.77 12.81 -32.23
N ASP A 116 -10.59 13.71 -33.18
CA ASP A 116 -10.62 13.33 -34.61
C ASP A 116 -9.37 12.51 -35.01
N SER A 117 -9.33 12.02 -36.24
CA SER A 117 -8.19 11.28 -36.77
C SER A 117 -6.90 12.06 -36.82
N GLY A 118 -6.96 13.40 -36.76
CA GLY A 118 -5.82 14.32 -36.67
C GLY A 118 -5.38 14.64 -35.24
N GLY A 119 -6.08 14.13 -34.23
CA GLY A 119 -5.78 14.39 -32.81
C GLY A 119 -6.33 15.70 -32.28
N ARG A 120 -7.25 16.35 -33.00
CA ARG A 120 -7.93 17.56 -32.51
C ARG A 120 -9.09 17.15 -31.61
N LEU A 121 -9.22 17.86 -30.49
CA LEU A 121 -10.31 17.68 -29.55
C LEU A 121 -11.64 18.05 -30.20
N CYS A 122 -12.62 17.15 -30.17
CA CYS A 122 -13.97 17.38 -30.68
C CYS A 122 -14.98 17.50 -29.56
N TYR A 123 -14.96 16.59 -28.60
CA TYR A 123 -15.93 16.53 -27.49
C TYR A 123 -15.20 16.11 -26.21
N THR A 124 -15.65 16.64 -25.07
CA THR A 124 -15.09 16.29 -23.76
C THR A 124 -16.14 16.36 -22.67
N THR A 125 -16.01 15.50 -21.65
CA THR A 125 -16.74 15.63 -20.39
C THR A 125 -16.07 16.61 -19.42
N ASP A 126 -14.87 17.09 -19.74
CA ASP A 126 -14.18 18.10 -18.95
C ASP A 126 -14.89 19.44 -19.03
N THR A 127 -15.36 19.94 -17.89
CA THR A 127 -16.04 21.25 -17.78
C THR A 127 -15.07 22.41 -17.60
N GLU A 128 -13.82 22.13 -17.26
CA GLU A 128 -12.80 23.14 -16.99
C GLU A 128 -12.06 23.62 -18.25
N GLY A 129 -12.25 22.92 -19.37
CA GLY A 129 -11.67 23.29 -20.66
C GLY A 129 -10.13 23.20 -20.72
N LYS A 130 -9.54 22.36 -19.89
CA LYS A 130 -8.08 22.20 -19.81
C LYS A 130 -7.52 21.25 -20.85
N GLU A 131 -8.37 20.44 -21.49
CA GLU A 131 -7.94 19.46 -22.47
C GLU A 131 -7.49 20.14 -23.77
N LYS A 132 -6.44 19.58 -24.36
CA LYS A 132 -5.76 20.09 -25.56
C LYS A 132 -5.72 19.02 -26.64
N ASP A 133 -5.41 19.44 -27.87
CA ASP A 133 -5.12 18.53 -28.98
C ASP A 133 -3.98 17.56 -28.63
N LEU A 134 -4.11 16.32 -29.07
CA LEU A 134 -3.12 15.26 -28.83
C LEU A 134 -2.36 14.92 -30.12
N PRO A 135 -1.05 14.68 -30.04
CA PRO A 135 -0.26 14.31 -31.19
C PRO A 135 -0.57 12.89 -31.66
N VAL A 136 -0.77 12.70 -32.97
CA VAL A 136 -1.04 11.38 -33.58
C VAL A 136 0.22 10.60 -33.95
N PHE A 137 1.36 11.30 -34.10
CA PHE A 137 2.61 10.67 -34.55
C PHE A 137 3.46 10.09 -33.42
N TRP A 138 3.14 10.38 -32.16
CA TRP A 138 3.82 9.89 -30.98
C TRP A 138 2.85 9.83 -29.78
N GLY A 139 3.28 9.22 -28.68
CA GLY A 139 2.50 9.15 -27.47
C GLY A 139 1.29 8.22 -27.53
N LEU A 140 0.23 8.61 -26.84
CA LEU A 140 -0.98 7.81 -26.65
C LEU A 140 -1.66 7.43 -27.96
N LEU A 141 -1.99 8.41 -28.83
CA LEU A 141 -2.76 8.16 -30.05
C LEU A 141 -1.99 7.29 -31.05
N ARG A 142 -0.66 7.43 -31.16
CA ARG A 142 0.15 6.52 -31.95
C ARG A 142 0.10 5.08 -31.44
N LYS A 143 0.12 4.90 -30.12
CA LYS A 143 0.02 3.57 -29.53
C LYS A 143 -1.37 2.99 -29.76
N ALA A 144 -2.42 3.78 -29.55
CA ALA A 144 -3.80 3.37 -29.82
C ALA A 144 -4.07 3.05 -31.29
N SER A 145 -3.41 3.74 -32.23
CA SER A 145 -3.62 3.49 -33.68
C SER A 145 -3.15 2.11 -34.17
N ARG A 146 -2.45 1.34 -33.33
CA ARG A 146 -1.87 0.03 -33.69
C ARG A 146 -2.68 -1.15 -33.19
N THR A 147 -3.73 -0.92 -32.43
CA THR A 147 -4.58 -1.95 -31.84
C THR A 147 -6.02 -1.47 -31.81
N ASP A 148 -6.97 -2.41 -31.80
CA ASP A 148 -8.39 -2.14 -31.60
C ASP A 148 -8.77 -2.18 -30.10
N ASP A 149 -7.85 -2.65 -29.27
CA ASP A 149 -8.02 -2.68 -27.82
C ASP A 149 -7.63 -1.35 -27.19
N ILE A 150 -8.02 -1.18 -25.93
CA ILE A 150 -7.62 -0.02 -25.15
C ILE A 150 -6.13 -0.13 -24.81
N VAL A 151 -5.43 0.96 -25.00
CA VAL A 151 -4.04 1.13 -24.57
C VAL A 151 -3.97 2.12 -23.42
N TYR A 152 -3.19 1.76 -22.42
CA TYR A 152 -2.88 2.64 -21.30
C TYR A 152 -1.53 3.33 -21.51
N TYR A 153 -1.48 4.59 -21.13
CA TYR A 153 -0.31 5.43 -21.30
C TYR A 153 -0.09 6.32 -20.08
N ARG A 154 1.09 6.23 -19.48
CA ARG A 154 1.52 7.15 -18.44
C ARG A 154 1.81 8.51 -19.05
N THR A 155 1.22 9.56 -18.51
CA THR A 155 1.52 10.93 -18.93
C THR A 155 2.87 11.35 -18.36
N ASP A 156 3.70 11.96 -19.20
CA ASP A 156 4.96 12.52 -18.75
C ASP A 156 4.74 13.98 -18.36
N PRO A 157 4.89 14.33 -17.07
CA PRO A 157 4.65 15.69 -16.59
C PRO A 157 5.58 16.72 -17.22
N ASP A 158 6.77 16.29 -17.70
CA ASP A 158 7.75 17.19 -18.31
C ASP A 158 7.40 17.53 -19.77
N LEU A 159 6.53 16.76 -20.40
CA LEU A 159 6.12 16.97 -21.80
C LEU A 159 4.92 17.93 -21.97
N SER A 160 4.47 18.61 -20.99
CA SER A 160 3.50 19.74 -20.90
C SER A 160 2.41 19.86 -22.00
N ILE A 161 2.11 18.79 -22.72
CA ILE A 161 1.06 18.76 -23.75
C ILE A 161 -0.30 18.52 -23.14
N THR A 162 -0.31 17.77 -22.04
CA THR A 162 -1.48 17.56 -21.20
C THR A 162 -1.40 18.45 -19.95
N ASP A 163 -2.54 18.69 -19.32
CA ASP A 163 -2.57 19.29 -18.01
C ASP A 163 -1.70 18.47 -17.04
N GLY A 164 -0.82 19.13 -16.29
CA GLY A 164 0.13 18.48 -15.38
C GLY A 164 -0.53 17.60 -14.29
N ASP A 165 -1.86 17.69 -14.17
CA ASP A 165 -2.64 16.88 -13.23
C ASP A 165 -3.04 15.51 -13.79
N ILE A 166 -2.97 15.30 -15.12
CA ILE A 166 -3.28 14.00 -15.73
C ILE A 166 -2.09 13.07 -15.57
N LEU A 167 -2.28 11.95 -14.86
CA LEU A 167 -1.24 10.97 -14.57
C LEU A 167 -1.29 9.75 -15.48
N LEU A 168 -2.49 9.32 -15.84
CA LEU A 168 -2.73 8.13 -16.64
C LEU A 168 -3.83 8.39 -17.66
N GLN A 169 -3.62 7.92 -18.86
CA GLN A 169 -4.59 8.00 -19.96
C GLN A 169 -4.86 6.62 -20.53
N GLY A 170 -6.09 6.39 -20.95
CA GLY A 170 -6.46 5.25 -21.77
C GLY A 170 -7.03 5.71 -23.09
N ALA A 171 -6.75 5.02 -24.19
CA ALA A 171 -7.27 5.37 -25.50
C ALA A 171 -7.67 4.16 -26.34
N ARG A 172 -8.71 4.36 -27.15
CA ARG A 172 -9.17 3.40 -28.15
C ARG A 172 -9.50 4.10 -29.45
N PRO A 173 -9.19 3.50 -30.63
CA PRO A 173 -9.59 4.06 -31.92
C PRO A 173 -11.09 3.91 -32.16
N LEU A 174 -11.67 4.86 -32.91
CA LEU A 174 -13.03 4.87 -33.38
C LEU A 174 -13.04 4.59 -34.89
N TYR A 175 -13.96 3.71 -35.33
CA TYR A 175 -14.08 3.31 -36.72
C TYR A 175 -15.49 3.52 -37.25
N THR A 176 -15.60 3.73 -38.55
CA THR A 176 -16.89 3.62 -39.27
C THR A 176 -17.31 2.16 -39.42
N GLU A 177 -18.57 1.92 -39.83
CA GLU A 177 -19.03 0.60 -40.24
C GLU A 177 -18.19 0.01 -41.41
N GLY A 178 -17.58 0.85 -42.23
CA GLY A 178 -16.69 0.46 -43.31
C GLY A 178 -15.24 0.21 -42.91
N GLY A 179 -14.92 0.29 -41.60
CA GLY A 179 -13.58 0.05 -41.06
C GLY A 179 -12.60 1.23 -41.22
N ALA A 180 -13.04 2.38 -41.72
CA ALA A 180 -12.19 3.58 -41.76
C ALA A 180 -12.12 4.22 -40.38
N LYS A 181 -10.90 4.58 -39.94
CA LYS A 181 -10.69 5.23 -38.66
C LYS A 181 -11.18 6.67 -38.71
N THR A 182 -12.11 7.02 -37.79
CA THR A 182 -12.68 8.38 -37.67
C THR A 182 -12.03 9.21 -36.58
N GLY A 183 -11.47 8.58 -35.56
CA GLY A 183 -10.90 9.28 -34.42
C GLY A 183 -10.48 8.36 -33.31
N TYR A 184 -10.48 8.91 -32.11
CA TYR A 184 -10.11 8.21 -30.88
C TYR A 184 -11.01 8.66 -29.75
N ILE A 185 -11.36 7.71 -28.85
CA ILE A 185 -11.88 8.03 -27.54
C ILE A 185 -10.74 7.87 -26.53
N VAL A 186 -10.60 8.86 -25.66
CA VAL A 186 -9.58 8.92 -24.63
C VAL A 186 -10.27 9.09 -23.28
N PHE A 187 -9.76 8.48 -22.26
CA PHE A 187 -10.14 8.77 -20.88
C PHE A 187 -8.90 9.03 -20.04
N ASP A 188 -9.05 9.97 -19.12
CA ASP A 188 -7.95 10.53 -18.34
C ASP A 188 -8.22 10.36 -16.85
N PHE A 189 -7.16 9.93 -16.13
CA PHE A 189 -7.15 9.92 -14.68
C PHE A 189 -6.24 11.03 -14.18
N THR A 190 -6.84 11.98 -13.48
CA THR A 190 -6.10 13.04 -12.78
C THR A 190 -5.53 12.52 -11.46
N ARG A 191 -4.65 13.31 -10.85
CA ARG A 191 -4.16 13.04 -9.50
C ARG A 191 -5.31 12.93 -8.51
N GLU A 192 -6.26 13.86 -8.54
CA GLU A 192 -7.42 13.87 -7.65
C GLU A 192 -8.25 12.59 -7.77
N ASN A 193 -8.53 12.15 -9.01
CA ASN A 193 -9.25 10.90 -9.24
C ASN A 193 -8.53 9.68 -8.65
N LEU A 194 -7.20 9.62 -8.79
CA LEU A 194 -6.42 8.52 -8.25
C LEU A 194 -6.27 8.61 -6.72
N ASP A 195 -6.21 9.82 -6.15
CA ASP A 195 -6.22 10.03 -4.70
C ASP A 195 -7.54 9.55 -4.09
N ASP A 196 -8.68 9.86 -4.70
CA ASP A 196 -10.00 9.40 -4.26
C ASP A 196 -10.16 7.88 -4.42
N LEU A 197 -9.62 7.32 -5.48
CA LEU A 197 -9.76 5.91 -5.80
C LEU A 197 -8.84 5.02 -4.94
N LEU A 198 -7.59 5.42 -4.78
CA LEU A 198 -6.52 4.63 -4.17
C LEU A 198 -6.12 5.12 -2.77
N GLY A 199 -6.18 6.42 -2.53
CA GLY A 199 -5.76 7.03 -1.27
C GLY A 199 -6.59 6.60 -0.07
N ALA A 200 -7.89 6.34 -0.26
CA ALA A 200 -8.80 5.89 0.79
C ALA A 200 -8.46 4.49 1.36
N GLU A 201 -7.72 3.68 0.59
CA GLU A 201 -7.32 2.33 1.02
C GLU A 201 -5.97 2.31 1.74
N VAL A 202 -5.27 3.45 1.82
CA VAL A 202 -3.94 3.55 2.40
C VAL A 202 -4.01 4.10 3.82
N SER A 203 -3.40 3.39 4.77
CA SER A 203 -3.32 3.85 6.15
C SER A 203 -2.42 5.07 6.28
N SER A 204 -2.68 5.91 7.28
CA SER A 204 -1.84 7.08 7.55
C SER A 204 -0.39 6.66 7.84
N GLY A 205 0.54 7.14 7.03
CA GLY A 205 1.97 6.81 7.12
C GLY A 205 2.46 5.76 6.12
N ASP A 206 1.56 5.02 5.48
CA ASP A 206 1.91 4.12 4.37
C ASP A 206 1.88 4.90 3.04
N VAL A 207 2.67 4.46 2.06
CA VAL A 207 2.72 5.06 0.72
C VAL A 207 2.42 3.99 -0.32
N LEU A 208 1.38 4.22 -1.12
CA LEU A 208 1.04 3.36 -2.25
C LEU A 208 1.57 3.95 -3.54
N LEU A 209 2.30 3.16 -4.29
CA LEU A 209 2.78 3.48 -5.63
C LEU A 209 2.06 2.63 -6.66
N LEU A 210 1.59 3.27 -7.72
CA LEU A 210 1.14 2.62 -8.94
C LEU A 210 2.23 2.77 -10.00
N LEU A 211 2.68 1.65 -10.57
CA LEU A 211 3.71 1.64 -11.60
C LEU A 211 3.15 1.08 -12.89
N ASP A 212 3.62 1.59 -14.04
CA ASP A 212 3.27 1.06 -15.36
C ASP A 212 3.97 -0.28 -15.66
N THR A 213 3.67 -0.87 -16.80
CA THR A 213 4.29 -2.12 -17.28
C THR A 213 5.82 -2.01 -17.45
N HIS A 214 6.35 -0.78 -17.53
CA HIS A 214 7.79 -0.50 -17.60
C HIS A 214 8.39 -0.12 -16.25
N LYS A 215 7.65 -0.39 -15.15
CA LYS A 215 8.06 -0.09 -13.77
C LYS A 215 8.26 1.41 -13.47
N ARG A 216 7.66 2.30 -14.27
CA ARG A 216 7.71 3.74 -14.04
C ARG A 216 6.54 4.17 -13.18
N THR A 217 6.78 5.07 -12.25
CA THR A 217 5.74 5.58 -11.33
C THR A 217 4.68 6.36 -12.11
N VAL A 218 3.44 5.91 -12.01
CA VAL A 218 2.25 6.59 -12.50
C VAL A 218 1.67 7.47 -11.40
N TYR A 219 1.50 6.91 -10.21
CA TYR A 219 0.88 7.58 -9.07
C TYR A 219 1.62 7.22 -7.78
N CYS A 220 1.63 8.17 -6.84
CA CYS A 220 2.16 8.01 -5.49
C CYS A 220 1.17 8.66 -4.52
N SER A 221 0.64 7.88 -3.57
CA SER A 221 -0.17 8.40 -2.48
C SER A 221 0.73 9.13 -1.49
N GLY A 222 0.38 10.35 -1.11
CA GLY A 222 1.13 11.15 -0.16
C GLY A 222 1.94 12.28 -0.81
N GLN A 223 2.23 13.29 0.01
CA GLN A 223 2.87 14.53 -0.46
C GLN A 223 4.40 14.43 -0.58
N ASP A 224 5.02 13.46 0.05
CA ASP A 224 6.48 13.39 0.14
C ASP A 224 7.07 12.48 -0.95
N LYS A 225 7.22 13.06 -2.14
CA LYS A 225 7.87 12.39 -3.29
C LYS A 225 9.34 12.03 -3.03
N SER A 226 9.94 12.55 -1.96
CA SER A 226 11.36 12.35 -1.63
C SER A 226 11.66 10.98 -1.01
N GLN A 227 10.67 10.30 -0.45
CA GLN A 227 10.87 9.01 0.21
C GLN A 227 10.92 7.82 -0.77
N VAL A 228 10.40 7.96 -1.99
CA VAL A 228 10.46 6.90 -3.00
C VAL A 228 11.29 7.37 -4.17
N GLN A 229 12.52 7.72 -3.89
CA GLN A 229 13.48 8.09 -4.90
C GLN A 229 14.24 6.87 -5.40
N THR A 230 14.23 6.73 -6.69
CA THR A 230 15.13 6.04 -7.59
C THR A 230 14.52 4.79 -8.22
N GLY A 231 14.38 4.84 -9.55
CA GLY A 231 14.00 3.69 -10.37
C GLY A 231 14.81 2.44 -10.02
N ASP A 232 16.08 2.58 -9.65
CA ASP A 232 16.96 1.51 -9.19
C ASP A 232 16.48 0.81 -7.90
N MET A 233 15.84 1.54 -7.00
CA MET A 233 15.29 0.95 -5.76
C MET A 233 14.03 0.14 -6.07
N ILE A 234 13.13 0.70 -6.88
CA ILE A 234 11.92 0.02 -7.35
C ILE A 234 12.30 -1.26 -8.11
N GLU A 235 13.28 -1.18 -8.98
CA GLU A 235 13.76 -2.33 -9.75
C GLU A 235 14.32 -3.43 -8.84
N LYS A 236 15.15 -3.07 -7.86
CA LYS A 236 15.66 -4.01 -6.84
C LYS A 236 14.54 -4.64 -6.00
N ILE A 237 13.52 -3.87 -5.60
CA ILE A 237 12.37 -4.38 -4.86
C ILE A 237 11.57 -5.38 -5.71
N LEU A 238 11.33 -5.05 -6.99
CA LEU A 238 10.59 -5.91 -7.91
C LEU A 238 11.37 -7.17 -8.32
N GLU A 239 12.69 -7.10 -8.45
CA GLU A 239 13.56 -8.25 -8.74
C GLU A 239 13.72 -9.18 -7.54
N ASN A 240 13.84 -8.62 -6.34
CA ASN A 240 13.97 -9.36 -5.11
C ASN A 240 12.60 -9.75 -4.49
N ARG A 241 11.71 -10.36 -5.27
CA ARG A 241 10.44 -10.93 -4.76
C ARG A 241 10.59 -11.81 -3.50
N LYS A 242 11.82 -12.26 -3.19
CA LYS A 242 12.18 -13.03 -1.99
C LYS A 242 12.56 -12.16 -0.79
N MET A 243 12.77 -10.84 -0.95
CA MET A 243 13.17 -9.95 0.15
C MET A 243 11.98 -9.38 0.95
N SER A 244 10.74 -9.66 0.59
CA SER A 244 9.59 -9.23 1.39
C SER A 244 9.53 -9.86 2.79
N ASP A 245 10.35 -10.90 3.04
CA ASP A 245 10.42 -11.58 4.34
C ASP A 245 11.71 -11.30 5.14
N ALA A 246 12.68 -10.59 4.57
CA ALA A 246 13.94 -10.29 5.23
C ALA A 246 13.98 -8.82 5.71
N GLY A 247 13.20 -8.51 6.72
CA GLY A 247 13.26 -7.23 7.40
C GLY A 247 14.60 -7.01 8.10
N HIS A 248 15.49 -6.23 7.48
CA HIS A 248 16.66 -5.65 8.17
C HIS A 248 16.65 -4.12 8.17
N ASP A 249 15.76 -3.50 7.39
CA ASP A 249 15.50 -2.07 7.46
C ASP A 249 14.02 -1.81 7.75
N ARG A 250 13.74 -0.72 8.47
CA ARG A 250 12.47 -0.33 9.06
C ARG A 250 11.30 -0.14 8.09
N GLU A 251 11.46 -0.49 6.83
CA GLU A 251 10.46 -0.35 5.78
C GLU A 251 10.08 -1.72 5.22
N GLN A 252 8.79 -1.98 5.16
CA GLN A 252 8.25 -3.20 4.54
C GLN A 252 7.65 -2.84 3.19
N TYR A 253 8.04 -3.58 2.16
CA TYR A 253 7.54 -3.41 0.81
C TYR A 253 6.65 -4.59 0.42
N LEU A 254 5.42 -4.31 0.05
CA LEU A 254 4.49 -5.30 -0.48
C LEU A 254 4.23 -4.99 -1.95
N VAL A 255 4.30 -6.01 -2.79
CA VAL A 255 4.11 -5.87 -4.24
C VAL A 255 2.98 -6.76 -4.70
N SER A 256 2.05 -6.18 -5.49
CA SER A 256 1.04 -6.90 -6.26
C SER A 256 1.18 -6.55 -7.75
N HIS A 257 0.73 -7.45 -8.62
CA HIS A 257 0.73 -7.24 -10.07
C HIS A 257 -0.67 -7.48 -10.58
N GLY A 258 -1.30 -6.42 -11.09
CA GLY A 258 -2.65 -6.46 -11.66
C GLY A 258 -2.72 -7.40 -12.87
N GLY A 259 -3.61 -8.37 -12.79
CA GLY A 259 -3.70 -9.45 -13.77
C GLY A 259 -4.17 -9.00 -15.15
N LYS A 260 -5.08 -8.03 -15.23
CA LYS A 260 -5.67 -7.52 -16.47
C LYS A 260 -4.86 -6.38 -17.10
N THR A 261 -4.41 -5.45 -16.28
CA THR A 261 -3.81 -4.18 -16.73
C THR A 261 -2.29 -4.23 -16.83
N GLY A 262 -1.65 -5.18 -16.15
CA GLY A 262 -0.21 -5.29 -16.08
C GLY A 262 0.47 -4.21 -15.22
N PHE A 263 -0.30 -3.42 -14.47
CA PHE A 263 0.25 -2.46 -13.50
C PHE A 263 0.79 -3.15 -12.26
N TYR A 264 1.82 -2.55 -11.67
CA TYR A 264 2.34 -2.99 -10.37
C TYR A 264 1.86 -2.05 -9.28
N PHE A 265 1.44 -2.63 -8.18
CA PHE A 265 1.11 -1.92 -6.95
C PHE A 265 2.22 -2.18 -5.94
N LEU A 266 2.82 -1.14 -5.43
CA LEU A 266 3.87 -1.22 -4.41
C LEU A 266 3.41 -0.43 -3.18
N LEU A 267 3.18 -1.12 -2.07
CA LEU A 267 2.88 -0.49 -0.79
C LEU A 267 4.17 -0.44 0.04
N CYS A 268 4.61 0.79 0.30
CA CYS A 268 5.72 1.07 1.21
C CYS A 268 5.13 1.35 2.58
N ARG A 269 5.34 0.45 3.53
CA ARG A 269 4.92 0.64 4.92
C ARG A 269 6.07 1.23 5.71
N GLN A 270 5.83 2.33 6.38
CA GLN A 270 6.76 2.79 7.41
C GLN A 270 6.74 1.77 8.53
N ALA A 271 7.91 1.57 9.17
CA ALA A 271 8.07 0.61 10.26
C ALA A 271 6.87 0.70 11.21
N PRO A 272 6.25 -0.44 11.51
CA PRO A 272 4.95 -0.47 12.17
C PRO A 272 4.96 0.39 13.42
N MET A 273 3.87 1.09 13.68
CA MET A 273 3.57 1.76 14.96
C MET A 273 3.67 0.81 16.19
N SER A 274 4.26 -0.37 15.99
CA SER A 274 4.56 -1.34 17.04
C SER A 274 5.59 -0.84 18.05
N GLN A 275 6.40 0.19 17.72
CA GLN A 275 7.38 0.73 18.67
C GLN A 275 6.75 1.15 20.01
N PRO A 276 5.65 1.95 20.08
CA PRO A 276 5.03 2.27 21.34
C PRO A 276 4.38 1.05 22.01
N ALA A 277 3.77 0.14 21.25
CA ALA A 277 3.19 -1.07 21.79
C ALA A 277 4.26 -2.03 22.33
N VAL A 278 5.33 -2.24 21.61
CA VAL A 278 6.47 -3.05 22.06
C VAL A 278 7.17 -2.39 23.24
N GLN A 279 7.34 -1.07 23.25
CA GLN A 279 7.92 -0.34 24.37
C GLN A 279 7.03 -0.41 25.61
N THR A 280 5.71 -0.32 25.45
CA THR A 280 4.75 -0.51 26.54
C THR A 280 4.82 -1.93 27.10
N MET A 281 4.94 -2.95 26.23
CA MET A 281 5.11 -4.32 26.67
C MET A 281 6.44 -4.55 27.40
N TRP A 282 7.53 -3.95 26.95
CA TRP A 282 8.80 -3.98 27.67
C TRP A 282 8.67 -3.35 29.05
N THR A 283 8.04 -2.19 29.18
CA THR A 283 7.81 -1.53 30.48
C THR A 283 6.92 -2.36 31.40
N VAL A 284 5.82 -2.91 30.89
CA VAL A 284 4.92 -3.77 31.69
C VAL A 284 5.66 -5.05 32.13
N SER A 285 6.41 -5.69 31.23
CA SER A 285 7.21 -6.88 31.55
C SER A 285 8.26 -6.60 32.62
N LEU A 286 8.93 -5.43 32.52
CA LEU A 286 9.94 -5.01 33.50
C LEU A 286 9.33 -4.70 34.85
N CYS A 287 8.14 -4.04 34.88
CA CYS A 287 7.39 -3.79 36.13
C CYS A 287 6.93 -5.09 36.79
N LEU A 288 6.41 -6.05 36.01
CA LEU A 288 6.02 -7.37 36.50
C LEU A 288 7.21 -8.16 37.04
N SER A 289 8.36 -8.08 36.36
CA SER A 289 9.60 -8.72 36.82
C SER A 289 10.13 -8.10 38.11
N ALA A 290 10.06 -6.77 38.24
CA ALA A 290 10.43 -6.06 39.46
C ALA A 290 9.49 -6.41 40.63
N LEU A 291 8.17 -6.48 40.37
CA LEU A 291 7.18 -6.88 41.40
C LEU A 291 7.41 -8.34 41.83
N GLY A 292 7.65 -9.25 40.89
CA GLY A 292 8.00 -10.64 41.17
C GLY A 292 9.25 -10.77 42.00
N LEU A 293 10.30 -9.99 41.68
CA LEU A 293 11.52 -9.94 42.49
C LEU A 293 11.26 -9.47 43.91
N PHE A 294 10.48 -8.41 44.05
CA PHE A 294 10.10 -7.88 45.40
C PHE A 294 9.35 -8.92 46.21
N LEU A 295 8.37 -9.61 45.62
CA LEU A 295 7.62 -10.67 46.30
C LEU A 295 8.55 -11.84 46.66
N CYS A 296 9.46 -12.25 45.82
CA CYS A 296 10.43 -13.30 46.14
C CYS A 296 11.37 -12.90 47.27
N LEU A 297 11.80 -11.64 47.32
CA LEU A 297 12.59 -11.11 48.44
C LEU A 297 11.81 -11.11 49.76
N ALA A 298 10.55 -10.68 49.72
CA ALA A 298 9.70 -10.66 50.90
C ALA A 298 9.44 -12.09 51.47
N VAL A 299 9.04 -13.02 50.58
CA VAL A 299 8.79 -14.42 50.97
C VAL A 299 10.06 -15.08 51.48
N SER A 300 11.19 -14.86 50.80
CA SER A 300 12.47 -15.42 51.22
C SER A 300 12.95 -14.87 52.54
N GLY A 301 12.67 -13.58 52.82
CA GLY A 301 12.96 -12.94 54.11
C GLY A 301 12.13 -13.56 55.25
N VAL A 302 10.83 -13.78 55.03
CA VAL A 302 9.92 -14.44 56.00
C VAL A 302 10.34 -15.89 56.25
N LEU A 303 10.60 -16.67 55.20
CA LEU A 303 11.06 -18.07 55.32
C LEU A 303 12.40 -18.16 56.06
N THR A 304 13.35 -17.27 55.76
CA THR A 304 14.63 -17.25 56.45
C THR A 304 14.48 -16.91 57.95
N GLY A 305 13.62 -15.95 58.26
CA GLY A 305 13.35 -15.58 59.66
C GLY A 305 12.59 -16.67 60.46
N SER A 306 11.63 -17.34 59.80
CA SER A 306 10.74 -18.30 60.44
C SER A 306 11.32 -19.72 60.58
N ILE A 307 12.13 -20.15 59.60
CA ILE A 307 12.60 -21.54 59.55
C ILE A 307 14.09 -21.66 59.88
N ALA A 308 14.90 -20.81 59.29
CA ALA A 308 16.35 -20.96 59.37
C ALA A 308 16.96 -20.46 60.69
N ARG A 309 16.37 -19.47 61.36
CA ARG A 309 16.86 -19.02 62.66
C ARG A 309 16.62 -20.06 63.79
N PRO A 310 15.44 -20.67 63.93
CA PRO A 310 15.21 -21.70 64.95
C PRO A 310 16.12 -22.93 64.77
N VAL A 311 16.39 -23.34 63.51
CA VAL A 311 17.27 -24.49 63.25
C VAL A 311 18.72 -24.18 63.64
N GLN A 312 19.24 -22.96 63.41
CA GLN A 312 20.59 -22.58 63.89
C GLN A 312 20.71 -22.55 65.40
N THR A 313 19.72 -22.05 66.10
CA THR A 313 19.71 -22.07 67.59
C THR A 313 19.65 -23.49 68.15
N LEU A 314 19.03 -24.42 67.46
CA LEU A 314 19.04 -25.86 67.80
C LEU A 314 20.41 -26.48 67.53
N ASP A 315 21.07 -26.16 66.40
CA ASP A 315 22.35 -26.69 66.04
C ASP A 315 23.47 -26.21 66.98
N GLU A 316 23.46 -24.89 67.34
CA GLU A 316 24.35 -24.32 68.36
C GLU A 316 24.06 -24.83 69.78
N ALA A 317 22.85 -25.28 70.08
CA ALA A 317 22.48 -25.90 71.36
C ALA A 317 22.90 -27.37 71.42
N MET A 318 23.05 -28.05 70.31
CA MET A 318 23.52 -29.44 70.23
C MET A 318 25.05 -29.59 70.17
N GLU A 319 25.75 -28.53 69.80
CA GLU A 319 27.23 -28.50 69.79
C GLU A 319 27.85 -28.12 71.17
N LYS A 320 27.03 -27.74 72.12
CA LYS A 320 27.44 -27.52 73.53
C LYS A 320 27.09 -28.72 74.41
#